data_d4ad6ff02a7b174765cb2359b766d7f5
#
_entry.id   d4ad6ff02a7b174765cb2359b766d7f5
#
_cell.length_a   1.000
_cell.length_b   1.000
_cell.length_c   1.000
_cell.angle_alpha   90.00
_cell.angle_beta   90.00
_cell.angle_gamma   90.00
#
_symmetry.space_group_name_H-M   'P 1'
#
loop_
_entity.id
_entity.type
_entity.pdbx_description
1 polymer ?
#
loop_
_entity_poly.entity_id
_entity_poly.type
_entity_poly.pdbx_seq_one_letter_code
_entity_poly.pdbx_strand_id
1 'polypeptide(L)'
;MNILLIQPSETAYGVLSYFTESLFSAFSKNSFGNAYLYKPKDTMSFIEISNEIDTILKKFNITHVFSFNSICAEHMGFIKTDAKFIGWIVDYPVHHENRLNSNIKNNYVISGNKQHSNFVHRMTKSRYLDNLTLGINTNEDFNNTEIKNRSFDICIAGSWMGQPEKKWLASDASVVKKIGNDSLDELIANDKQDVFSVLSKNFNRHNIDLIENKSLMGTLIRLLIQYLRKYERIKMMKAAELSGLKILVVGEGWSDYISGKNIFFHESVPFDKLNLIYLNSKTTVCFNSNNGGCERAIEALSVGSTVFSFGGESIELLANYNQWFCIQTKNLSVNTLAKRMGEWNEKIMNDDYLYQQPIEFIENNNWMKVAQTLIDKFASLDLESQAIPFAS
;
A
#
# COMPACT_ATOMS: atom_id res chain seq x y z
N MET A 1 21.18 6.05 18.32
CA MET A 1 19.79 5.61 18.13
C MET A 1 19.72 4.09 18.18
N ASN A 2 18.76 3.51 18.89
CA ASN A 2 18.52 2.06 18.91
C ASN A 2 17.08 1.83 18.43
N ILE A 3 16.93 1.07 17.34
CA ILE A 3 15.65 0.83 16.69
C ILE A 3 15.25 -0.64 16.86
N LEU A 4 14.02 -0.91 17.30
CA LEU A 4 13.42 -2.22 17.30
C LEU A 4 12.42 -2.31 16.13
N LEU A 5 12.64 -3.21 15.19
CA LEU A 5 11.67 -3.56 14.17
C LEU A 5 10.83 -4.74 14.66
N ILE A 6 9.51 -4.64 14.55
CA ILE A 6 8.59 -5.74 14.88
C ILE A 6 8.08 -6.33 13.57
N GLN A 7 8.43 -7.59 13.35
CA GLN A 7 7.97 -8.36 12.20
C GLN A 7 6.62 -9.01 12.52
N PRO A 8 5.64 -8.98 11.61
CA PRO A 8 4.41 -9.75 11.79
C PRO A 8 4.72 -11.25 11.80
N SER A 9 3.95 -12.01 12.58
CA SER A 9 4.09 -13.47 12.64
C SER A 9 3.79 -14.11 11.29
N GLU A 10 2.64 -13.80 10.71
CA GLU A 10 2.29 -14.19 9.35
C GLU A 10 1.42 -13.11 8.67
N THR A 11 1.68 -12.88 7.40
CA THR A 11 0.83 -12.06 6.53
C THR A 11 0.57 -12.81 5.23
N ALA A 12 -0.54 -12.53 4.58
CA ALA A 12 -0.85 -13.10 3.28
C ALA A 12 0.34 -12.89 2.32
N TYR A 13 0.86 -13.98 1.79
CA TYR A 13 2.01 -13.99 0.84
C TYR A 13 3.33 -13.43 1.38
N GLY A 14 3.48 -13.26 2.69
CA GLY A 14 4.72 -12.82 3.33
C GLY A 14 5.14 -11.37 3.06
N VAL A 15 4.24 -10.52 2.55
CA VAL A 15 4.55 -9.15 2.10
C VAL A 15 5.19 -8.30 3.20
N LEU A 16 4.56 -8.24 4.38
CA LEU A 16 5.06 -7.39 5.47
C LEU A 16 6.33 -7.94 6.10
N SER A 17 6.51 -9.26 6.10
CA SER A 17 7.76 -9.89 6.55
C SER A 17 8.89 -9.53 5.62
N TYR A 18 8.69 -9.62 4.31
CA TYR A 18 9.66 -9.21 3.29
C TYR A 18 10.08 -7.74 3.45
N PHE A 19 9.12 -6.81 3.62
CA PHE A 19 9.44 -5.40 3.84
C PHE A 19 10.21 -5.18 5.15
N THR A 20 9.82 -5.87 6.23
CA THR A 20 10.49 -5.73 7.54
C THR A 20 11.93 -6.22 7.48
N GLU A 21 12.18 -7.37 6.86
CA GLU A 21 13.51 -7.95 6.70
C GLU A 21 14.40 -7.08 5.79
N SER A 22 13.85 -6.57 4.70
CA SER A 22 14.56 -5.67 3.78
C SER A 22 14.96 -4.37 4.49
N LEU A 23 14.06 -3.76 5.24
CA LEU A 23 14.32 -2.55 6.00
C LEU A 23 15.30 -2.81 7.16
N PHE A 24 15.17 -3.94 7.86
CA PHE A 24 16.13 -4.35 8.90
C PHE A 24 17.54 -4.51 8.34
N SER A 25 17.68 -5.18 7.17
CA SER A 25 18.96 -5.32 6.48
C SER A 25 19.57 -3.94 6.12
N ALA A 26 18.72 -3.02 5.63
CA ALA A 26 19.16 -1.68 5.29
C ALA A 26 19.59 -0.88 6.54
N PHE A 27 18.85 -0.93 7.62
CA PHE A 27 19.24 -0.30 8.88
C PHE A 27 20.55 -0.89 9.43
N SER A 28 20.73 -2.20 9.38
CA SER A 28 21.94 -2.86 9.89
C SER A 28 23.22 -2.50 9.12
N LYS A 29 23.09 -2.05 7.88
CA LYS A 29 24.20 -1.58 7.03
C LYS A 29 24.54 -0.09 7.22
N ASN A 30 23.66 0.67 7.85
CA ASN A 30 23.87 2.09 8.12
C ASN A 30 24.59 2.31 9.46
N SER A 31 25.41 3.33 9.56
CA SER A 31 26.21 3.63 10.75
C SER A 31 25.51 4.51 11.81
N PHE A 32 24.16 4.48 11.88
CA PHE A 32 23.39 5.38 12.76
C PHE A 32 23.21 4.90 14.20
N GLY A 33 23.52 3.63 14.48
CA GLY A 33 23.30 2.98 15.79
C GLY A 33 23.03 1.48 15.63
N ASN A 34 22.12 0.93 16.42
CA ASN A 34 21.80 -0.49 16.38
C ASN A 34 20.36 -0.72 15.94
N ALA A 35 20.18 -1.72 15.08
CA ALA A 35 18.87 -2.26 14.72
C ALA A 35 18.68 -3.65 15.34
N TYR A 36 17.48 -3.90 15.83
CA TYR A 36 17.06 -5.17 16.42
C TYR A 36 15.79 -5.64 15.71
N LEU A 37 15.67 -6.94 15.49
CA LEU A 37 14.47 -7.53 14.89
C LEU A 37 13.79 -8.43 15.91
N TYR A 38 12.51 -8.22 16.14
CA TYR A 38 11.67 -9.05 16.98
C TYR A 38 10.54 -9.66 16.15
N LYS A 39 10.42 -10.98 16.22
CA LYS A 39 9.35 -11.74 15.58
C LYS A 39 8.58 -12.50 16.66
N PRO A 40 7.36 -12.07 17.02
CA PRO A 40 6.53 -12.81 17.96
C PRO A 40 6.18 -14.19 17.39
N LYS A 41 6.13 -15.21 18.25
CA LYS A 41 5.66 -16.54 17.84
C LYS A 41 4.14 -16.58 17.87
N ASP A 42 3.52 -17.27 16.92
CA ASP A 42 2.06 -17.36 16.79
C ASP A 42 1.37 -18.00 18.01
N THR A 43 2.12 -18.80 18.77
CA THR A 43 1.62 -19.47 19.98
C THR A 43 1.63 -18.60 21.23
N MET A 44 2.23 -17.40 21.17
CA MET A 44 2.35 -16.52 22.34
C MET A 44 1.07 -15.77 22.62
N SER A 45 0.74 -15.67 23.91
CA SER A 45 -0.35 -14.81 24.38
C SER A 45 0.02 -13.32 24.28
N PHE A 46 -1.01 -12.48 24.36
CA PHE A 46 -0.85 -11.02 24.40
C PHE A 46 0.12 -10.57 25.50
N ILE A 47 0.01 -11.16 26.70
CA ILE A 47 0.85 -10.81 27.86
C ILE A 47 2.31 -11.20 27.60
N GLU A 48 2.56 -12.40 27.06
CA GLU A 48 3.91 -12.85 26.74
C GLU A 48 4.60 -11.96 25.74
N ILE A 49 3.91 -11.60 24.65
CA ILE A 49 4.44 -10.68 23.64
C ILE A 49 4.76 -9.31 24.27
N SER A 50 3.84 -8.77 25.09
CA SER A 50 4.07 -7.47 25.75
C SER A 50 5.28 -7.50 26.69
N ASN A 51 5.45 -8.58 27.46
CA ASN A 51 6.58 -8.76 28.37
C ASN A 51 7.92 -8.92 27.61
N GLU A 52 7.92 -9.64 26.48
CA GLU A 52 9.13 -9.76 25.65
C GLU A 52 9.52 -8.41 25.06
N ILE A 53 8.56 -7.66 24.51
CA ILE A 53 8.82 -6.32 23.98
C ILE A 53 9.39 -5.41 25.08
N ASP A 54 8.76 -5.38 26.27
CA ASP A 54 9.25 -4.57 27.40
C ASP A 54 10.69 -4.95 27.83
N THR A 55 10.96 -6.24 27.84
CA THR A 55 12.31 -6.76 28.14
C THR A 55 13.34 -6.29 27.10
N ILE A 56 13.00 -6.35 25.82
CA ILE A 56 13.86 -5.90 24.72
C ILE A 56 14.10 -4.40 24.81
N LEU A 57 13.03 -3.61 25.04
CA LEU A 57 13.10 -2.15 25.17
C LEU A 57 14.12 -1.74 26.24
N LYS A 58 14.05 -2.36 27.42
CA LYS A 58 14.93 -2.09 28.56
C LYS A 58 16.37 -2.59 28.33
N LYS A 59 16.51 -3.83 27.86
CA LYS A 59 17.82 -4.48 27.69
C LYS A 59 18.70 -3.76 26.68
N PHE A 60 18.11 -3.25 25.60
CA PHE A 60 18.84 -2.62 24.49
C PHE A 60 18.67 -1.10 24.45
N ASN A 61 18.07 -0.49 25.46
CA ASN A 61 17.81 0.96 25.50
C ASN A 61 17.16 1.44 24.19
N ILE A 62 16.09 0.78 23.76
CA ILE A 62 15.40 1.09 22.50
C ILE A 62 14.78 2.47 22.58
N THR A 63 15.09 3.32 21.61
CA THR A 63 14.58 4.67 21.50
C THR A 63 13.41 4.79 20.50
N HIS A 64 13.39 3.90 19.50
CA HIS A 64 12.38 3.88 18.44
C HIS A 64 11.90 2.43 18.20
N VAL A 65 10.59 2.27 18.07
CA VAL A 65 9.95 1.01 17.69
C VAL A 65 9.27 1.21 16.34
N PHE A 66 9.53 0.36 15.39
CA PHE A 66 8.98 0.45 14.06
C PHE A 66 8.22 -0.81 13.69
N SER A 67 7.05 -0.66 13.05
CA SER A 67 6.35 -1.80 12.44
C SER A 67 5.50 -1.38 11.24
N PHE A 68 5.40 -2.27 10.25
CA PHE A 68 4.41 -2.10 9.18
C PHE A 68 2.99 -2.35 9.70
N ASN A 69 2.02 -1.57 9.19
CA ASN A 69 0.61 -1.61 9.60
C ASN A 69 0.39 -1.47 11.11
N SER A 70 1.31 -0.79 11.83
CA SER A 70 1.27 -0.58 13.28
C SER A 70 1.04 -1.88 14.08
N ILE A 71 1.61 -3.00 13.61
CA ILE A 71 1.52 -4.29 14.31
C ILE A 71 2.14 -4.16 15.70
N CYS A 72 1.55 -4.81 16.69
CA CYS A 72 1.88 -4.71 18.11
C CYS A 72 1.70 -3.31 18.76
N ALA A 73 1.00 -2.38 18.11
CA ALA A 73 0.68 -1.11 18.74
C ALA A 73 -0.16 -1.28 20.02
N GLU A 74 -1.07 -2.25 20.05
CA GLU A 74 -1.86 -2.56 21.24
C GLU A 74 -0.95 -3.03 22.40
N HIS A 75 0.05 -3.87 22.13
CA HIS A 75 1.03 -4.30 23.15
C HIS A 75 1.84 -3.12 23.68
N MET A 76 2.31 -2.24 22.79
CA MET A 76 3.03 -1.03 23.16
C MET A 76 2.19 -0.09 24.05
N GLY A 77 0.87 -0.06 23.85
CA GLY A 77 -0.04 0.74 24.66
C GLY A 77 -0.12 0.32 26.16
N PHE A 78 0.32 -0.90 26.49
CA PHE A 78 0.39 -1.40 27.87
C PHE A 78 1.79 -1.23 28.50
N ILE A 79 2.80 -0.91 27.70
CA ILE A 79 4.18 -0.76 28.16
C ILE A 79 4.45 0.70 28.52
N LYS A 80 4.98 0.96 29.72
CA LYS A 80 5.42 2.31 30.12
C LYS A 80 6.83 2.55 29.55
N THR A 81 6.88 3.28 28.43
CA THR A 81 8.12 3.63 27.76
C THR A 81 8.03 5.03 27.15
N ASP A 82 9.18 5.69 27.03
CA ASP A 82 9.31 6.93 26.25
C ASP A 82 9.76 6.68 24.79
N ALA A 83 9.98 5.41 24.43
CA ALA A 83 10.30 5.03 23.06
C ALA A 83 9.18 5.51 22.10
N LYS A 84 9.60 6.03 20.96
CA LYS A 84 8.69 6.48 19.90
C LYS A 84 8.24 5.29 19.08
N PHE A 85 6.93 5.11 18.91
CA PHE A 85 6.37 4.07 18.06
C PHE A 85 6.02 4.65 16.70
N ILE A 86 6.54 4.06 15.64
CA ILE A 86 6.33 4.47 14.26
C ILE A 86 5.68 3.33 13.50
N GLY A 87 4.43 3.52 13.09
CA GLY A 87 3.70 2.60 12.23
C GLY A 87 3.77 3.06 10.77
N TRP A 88 4.26 2.21 9.87
CA TRP A 88 4.16 2.47 8.44
C TRP A 88 2.96 1.74 7.86
N ILE A 89 1.93 2.51 7.51
CA ILE A 89 0.67 1.96 6.99
C ILE A 89 0.78 1.79 5.47
N VAL A 90 0.68 0.55 5.01
CA VAL A 90 0.71 0.18 3.59
C VAL A 90 -0.69 0.01 3.00
N ASP A 91 -1.68 -0.29 3.83
CA ASP A 91 -3.09 -0.30 3.47
C ASP A 91 -3.78 1.04 3.79
N TYR A 92 -5.08 1.15 3.52
CA TYR A 92 -5.82 2.34 3.96
C TYR A 92 -5.94 2.36 5.49
N PRO A 93 -5.67 3.50 6.17
CA PRO A 93 -5.56 3.57 7.64
C PRO A 93 -6.78 3.07 8.41
N VAL A 94 -7.99 3.11 7.82
CA VAL A 94 -9.23 2.61 8.45
C VAL A 94 -9.16 1.13 8.84
N HIS A 95 -8.33 0.35 8.14
CA HIS A 95 -8.15 -1.08 8.44
C HIS A 95 -7.33 -1.30 9.74
N HIS A 96 -6.62 -0.27 10.18
CA HIS A 96 -5.73 -0.29 11.35
C HIS A 96 -6.17 0.68 12.44
N GLU A 97 -7.42 1.17 12.39
CA GLU A 97 -7.96 2.20 13.27
C GLU A 97 -7.75 1.88 14.76
N ASN A 98 -7.96 0.64 15.19
CA ASN A 98 -7.74 0.23 16.57
C ASN A 98 -6.28 0.41 17.00
N ARG A 99 -5.33 0.02 16.15
CA ARG A 99 -3.89 0.17 16.39
C ARG A 99 -3.47 1.63 16.43
N LEU A 100 -4.02 2.44 15.52
CA LEU A 100 -3.76 3.87 15.45
C LEU A 100 -4.38 4.65 16.61
N ASN A 101 -5.36 4.08 17.29
CA ASN A 101 -6.00 4.61 18.50
C ASN A 101 -5.45 4.02 19.80
N SER A 102 -4.40 3.19 19.74
CA SER A 102 -3.76 2.64 20.94
C SER A 102 -3.21 3.73 21.86
N ASN A 103 -3.12 3.42 23.16
CA ASN A 103 -2.72 4.39 24.20
C ASN A 103 -1.18 4.54 24.28
N ILE A 104 -0.52 4.76 23.17
CA ILE A 104 0.91 5.02 23.09
C ILE A 104 1.13 6.53 23.19
N LYS A 105 1.98 6.98 24.12
CA LYS A 105 2.31 8.41 24.33
C LYS A 105 2.89 9.07 23.06
N ASN A 106 3.82 8.38 22.40
CA ASN A 106 4.55 8.87 21.25
C ASN A 106 4.26 7.99 20.04
N ASN A 107 3.04 8.07 19.49
CA ASN A 107 2.57 7.26 18.38
C ASN A 107 2.57 8.07 17.07
N TYR A 108 3.37 7.62 16.11
CA TYR A 108 3.55 8.27 14.81
C TYR A 108 3.18 7.34 13.66
N VAL A 109 2.73 7.93 12.56
CA VAL A 109 2.30 7.20 11.36
C VAL A 109 2.99 7.74 10.12
N ILE A 110 3.54 6.82 9.34
CA ILE A 110 3.97 7.03 7.96
C ILE A 110 3.00 6.27 7.05
N SER A 111 2.72 6.80 5.87
CA SER A 111 1.94 6.06 4.86
C SER A 111 2.49 6.29 3.45
N GLY A 112 2.13 5.40 2.52
CA GLY A 112 2.46 5.55 1.10
C GLY A 112 1.59 6.57 0.36
N ASN A 113 0.57 7.14 1.03
CA ASN A 113 -0.36 8.09 0.42
C ASN A 113 -0.55 9.32 1.31
N LYS A 114 -0.18 10.50 0.79
CA LYS A 114 -0.30 11.77 1.51
C LYS A 114 -1.73 12.07 1.98
N GLN A 115 -2.74 11.65 1.21
CA GLN A 115 -4.15 11.88 1.56
C GLN A 115 -4.58 11.14 2.83
N HIS A 116 -3.90 10.05 3.20
CA HIS A 116 -4.13 9.34 4.45
C HIS A 116 -3.92 10.23 5.69
N SER A 117 -3.14 11.31 5.58
CA SER A 117 -2.93 12.27 6.67
C SER A 117 -4.25 12.84 7.20
N ASN A 118 -5.21 13.14 6.30
CA ASN A 118 -6.51 13.68 6.69
C ASN A 118 -7.31 12.70 7.57
N PHE A 119 -7.27 11.40 7.21
CA PHE A 119 -7.90 10.36 8.03
C PHE A 119 -7.19 10.23 9.38
N VAL A 120 -5.84 10.13 9.39
CA VAL A 120 -5.06 9.97 10.61
C VAL A 120 -5.33 11.13 11.58
N HIS A 121 -5.25 12.38 11.13
CA HIS A 121 -5.47 13.56 11.96
C HIS A 121 -6.87 13.65 12.58
N ARG A 122 -7.91 13.25 11.84
CA ARG A 122 -9.30 13.44 12.28
C ARG A 122 -9.89 12.23 12.98
N MET A 123 -9.41 11.04 12.66
CA MET A 123 -10.02 9.78 13.08
C MET A 123 -9.21 9.02 14.12
N THR A 124 -7.93 9.37 14.31
CA THR A 124 -7.03 8.59 15.17
C THR A 124 -6.33 9.47 16.23
N LYS A 125 -5.66 8.81 17.17
CA LYS A 125 -4.79 9.44 18.19
C LYS A 125 -3.34 9.55 17.71
N SER A 126 -2.97 8.87 16.65
CA SER A 126 -1.61 8.88 16.10
C SER A 126 -1.29 10.22 15.43
N ARG A 127 -0.02 10.60 15.46
CA ARG A 127 0.49 11.79 14.76
C ARG A 127 1.01 11.39 13.39
N TYR A 128 0.50 12.02 12.33
CA TYR A 128 1.02 11.78 10.99
C TYR A 128 2.42 12.41 10.85
N LEU A 129 3.39 11.59 10.48
CA LEU A 129 4.79 12.01 10.36
C LEU A 129 5.12 12.41 8.92
N ASP A 130 4.85 11.50 7.97
CA ASP A 130 5.14 11.77 6.55
C ASP A 130 4.50 10.74 5.61
N ASN A 131 4.66 10.97 4.29
CA ASN A 131 4.42 9.97 3.27
C ASN A 131 5.75 9.51 2.66
N LEU A 132 5.94 8.21 2.55
CA LEU A 132 7.12 7.60 1.95
C LEU A 132 6.72 6.46 1.03
N THR A 133 7.44 6.33 -0.08
CA THR A 133 7.33 5.19 -0.98
C THR A 133 8.12 4.01 -0.41
N LEU A 134 7.57 2.81 -0.52
CA LEU A 134 8.26 1.58 -0.12
C LEU A 134 9.58 1.40 -0.89
N GLY A 135 10.53 0.74 -0.24
CA GLY A 135 11.83 0.45 -0.84
C GLY A 135 11.77 -0.71 -1.83
N ILE A 136 12.73 -0.74 -2.71
CA ILE A 136 12.97 -1.80 -3.69
C ILE A 136 14.24 -2.55 -3.29
N ASN A 137 14.22 -3.87 -3.41
CA ASN A 137 15.46 -4.64 -3.40
C ASN A 137 16.09 -4.60 -4.80
N THR A 138 17.25 -3.97 -4.89
CA THR A 138 18.04 -3.97 -6.13
C THR A 138 18.74 -5.32 -6.25
N ASN A 139 18.22 -6.21 -7.08
CA ASN A 139 18.94 -7.42 -7.49
C ASN A 139 19.75 -7.10 -8.73
N GLU A 140 21.08 -7.13 -8.61
CA GLU A 140 22.01 -6.96 -9.73
C GLU A 140 21.90 -8.08 -10.79
N ASP A 141 21.26 -9.20 -10.42
CA ASP A 141 21.09 -10.38 -11.28
C ASP A 141 19.92 -10.30 -12.27
N PHE A 142 19.13 -9.24 -12.26
CA PHE A 142 18.08 -9.05 -13.28
C PHE A 142 18.71 -8.60 -14.61
N ASN A 143 19.40 -9.54 -15.25
CA ASN A 143 19.85 -9.36 -16.62
C ASN A 143 18.70 -8.91 -17.52
N ASN A 144 18.91 -7.82 -18.22
CA ASN A 144 18.08 -7.19 -19.24
C ASN A 144 17.55 -8.18 -20.29
N THR A 145 16.61 -9.04 -19.94
CA THR A 145 15.82 -9.71 -20.95
C THR A 145 15.07 -8.60 -21.68
N GLU A 146 15.45 -8.38 -22.94
CA GLU A 146 14.76 -7.38 -23.76
C GLU A 146 13.25 -7.57 -23.61
N ILE A 147 12.58 -6.55 -23.19
CA ILE A 147 11.13 -6.61 -22.85
C ILE A 147 10.32 -7.13 -24.05
N LYS A 148 10.76 -6.84 -25.29
CA LYS A 148 10.14 -7.32 -26.53
C LYS A 148 10.05 -8.85 -26.60
N ASN A 149 10.99 -9.54 -25.97
CA ASN A 149 11.10 -10.99 -25.97
C ASN A 149 10.37 -11.66 -24.80
N ARG A 150 9.73 -10.88 -23.91
CA ARG A 150 8.98 -11.42 -22.78
C ARG A 150 7.76 -12.21 -23.25
N SER A 151 7.48 -13.29 -22.53
CA SER A 151 6.49 -14.29 -22.92
C SER A 151 5.06 -13.80 -22.90
N PHE A 152 4.74 -12.79 -22.06
CA PHE A 152 3.39 -12.27 -21.87
C PHE A 152 3.34 -10.77 -22.13
N ASP A 153 2.26 -10.31 -22.75
CA ASP A 153 2.02 -8.87 -22.95
C ASP A 153 1.61 -8.20 -21.65
N ILE A 154 0.74 -8.88 -20.87
CA ILE A 154 0.19 -8.35 -19.63
C ILE A 154 0.33 -9.39 -18.50
N CYS A 155 0.72 -8.91 -17.29
CA CYS A 155 0.59 -9.64 -16.03
C CYS A 155 -0.47 -8.98 -15.14
N ILE A 156 -1.33 -9.78 -14.53
CA ILE A 156 -2.29 -9.37 -13.50
C ILE A 156 -2.04 -10.21 -12.25
N ALA A 157 -1.42 -9.61 -11.22
CA ALA A 157 -1.12 -10.29 -9.97
C ALA A 157 -2.13 -9.91 -8.88
N GLY A 158 -2.91 -10.91 -8.43
CA GLY A 158 -3.88 -10.78 -7.35
C GLY A 158 -5.09 -11.67 -7.52
N SER A 159 -5.57 -12.24 -6.42
CA SER A 159 -6.68 -13.18 -6.40
C SER A 159 -8.04 -12.53 -6.68
N TRP A 160 -8.98 -13.33 -7.14
CA TRP A 160 -10.39 -12.97 -7.25
C TRP A 160 -10.98 -12.62 -5.87
N MET A 161 -11.75 -11.55 -5.77
CA MET A 161 -12.34 -11.08 -4.52
C MET A 161 -13.88 -11.10 -4.51
N GLY A 162 -14.50 -11.69 -5.54
CA GLY A 162 -15.95 -11.63 -5.72
C GLY A 162 -16.43 -10.34 -6.38
N GLN A 163 -17.74 -10.30 -6.66
CA GLN A 163 -18.40 -9.14 -7.27
C GLN A 163 -18.43 -7.93 -6.32
N PRO A 164 -18.38 -6.70 -6.86
CA PRO A 164 -18.58 -5.49 -6.07
C PRO A 164 -20.05 -5.39 -5.61
N GLU A 165 -20.26 -5.25 -4.31
CA GLU A 165 -21.58 -5.14 -3.70
C GLU A 165 -21.72 -3.83 -2.95
N LYS A 166 -22.81 -3.10 -3.19
CA LYS A 166 -23.14 -1.86 -2.47
C LYS A 166 -23.72 -2.17 -1.09
N LYS A 167 -22.89 -2.71 -0.18
CA LYS A 167 -23.33 -3.19 1.15
C LYS A 167 -23.95 -2.10 2.03
N TRP A 168 -23.69 -0.83 1.78
CA TRP A 168 -24.35 0.28 2.49
C TRP A 168 -25.85 0.38 2.18
N LEU A 169 -26.33 -0.27 1.12
CA LEU A 169 -27.78 -0.33 0.80
C LEU A 169 -28.56 -1.19 1.79
N ALA A 170 -27.91 -2.02 2.60
CA ALA A 170 -28.53 -2.78 3.68
C ALA A 170 -28.87 -1.93 4.93
N SER A 171 -28.38 -0.68 5.01
CA SER A 171 -28.75 0.24 6.10
C SER A 171 -30.22 0.58 6.06
N ASP A 172 -30.89 0.71 7.21
CA ASP A 172 -32.27 1.21 7.29
C ASP A 172 -32.36 2.71 7.03
N ALA A 173 -31.31 3.46 7.32
CA ALA A 173 -31.25 4.91 7.14
C ALA A 173 -31.07 5.30 5.66
N SER A 174 -32.09 5.96 5.08
CA SER A 174 -32.07 6.43 3.69
C SER A 174 -30.91 7.38 3.38
N VAL A 175 -30.53 8.22 4.34
CA VAL A 175 -29.41 9.15 4.22
C VAL A 175 -28.06 8.42 4.06
N VAL A 176 -27.86 7.30 4.76
CA VAL A 176 -26.64 6.48 4.64
C VAL A 176 -26.52 5.87 3.25
N LYS A 177 -27.65 5.35 2.71
CA LYS A 177 -27.71 4.85 1.33
C LYS A 177 -27.33 5.93 0.32
N LYS A 178 -27.87 7.14 0.49
CA LYS A 178 -27.60 8.26 -0.39
C LYS A 178 -26.14 8.69 -0.32
N ILE A 179 -25.60 8.90 0.86
CA ILE A 179 -24.17 9.24 1.07
C ILE A 179 -23.26 8.22 0.40
N GLY A 180 -23.52 6.91 0.61
CA GLY A 180 -22.72 5.85 0.02
C GLY A 180 -22.76 5.87 -1.52
N ASN A 181 -23.94 6.10 -2.13
CA ASN A 181 -24.06 6.18 -3.58
C ASN A 181 -23.39 7.45 -4.14
N ASP A 182 -23.69 8.63 -3.59
CA ASP A 182 -23.11 9.91 -4.04
C ASP A 182 -21.57 9.87 -3.94
N SER A 183 -21.04 9.27 -2.85
CA SER A 183 -19.59 9.12 -2.66
C SER A 183 -18.99 8.14 -3.67
N LEU A 184 -19.65 7.03 -3.95
CA LEU A 184 -19.17 6.07 -4.95
C LEU A 184 -19.11 6.72 -6.34
N ASP A 185 -20.16 7.44 -6.74
CA ASP A 185 -20.23 8.08 -8.05
C ASP A 185 -19.14 9.14 -8.23
N GLU A 186 -18.85 9.95 -7.18
CA GLU A 186 -17.74 10.90 -7.18
C GLU A 186 -16.38 10.20 -7.30
N LEU A 187 -16.16 9.09 -6.57
CA LEU A 187 -14.90 8.33 -6.59
C LEU A 187 -14.65 7.58 -7.91
N ILE A 188 -15.71 7.17 -8.59
CA ILE A 188 -15.60 6.55 -9.93
C ILE A 188 -15.31 7.62 -10.99
N ALA A 189 -15.90 8.80 -10.85
CA ALA A 189 -15.73 9.89 -11.81
C ALA A 189 -14.34 10.53 -11.77
N ASN A 190 -13.68 10.53 -10.60
CA ASN A 190 -12.37 11.17 -10.40
C ASN A 190 -11.44 10.35 -9.50
N ASP A 191 -10.41 9.77 -10.09
CA ASP A 191 -9.42 8.92 -9.40
C ASP A 191 -8.50 9.68 -8.44
N LYS A 192 -8.43 11.00 -8.54
CA LYS A 192 -7.59 11.84 -7.67
C LYS A 192 -8.21 12.10 -6.29
N GLN A 193 -9.45 11.71 -6.07
CA GLN A 193 -10.13 11.97 -4.81
C GLN A 193 -9.94 10.83 -3.81
N ASP A 194 -9.59 11.19 -2.59
CA ASP A 194 -9.52 10.28 -1.46
C ASP A 194 -10.92 9.97 -0.89
N VAL A 195 -11.10 8.72 -0.47
CA VAL A 195 -12.39 8.22 0.06
C VAL A 195 -12.85 9.00 1.30
N PHE A 196 -11.93 9.32 2.23
CA PHE A 196 -12.27 10.08 3.43
C PHE A 196 -12.72 11.51 3.10
N SER A 197 -12.03 12.16 2.16
CA SER A 197 -12.35 13.52 1.74
C SER A 197 -13.71 13.60 1.06
N VAL A 198 -14.02 12.65 0.17
CA VAL A 198 -15.32 12.57 -0.51
C VAL A 198 -16.46 12.30 0.48
N LEU A 199 -16.26 11.33 1.37
CA LEU A 199 -17.26 11.06 2.43
C LEU A 199 -17.46 12.25 3.36
N SER A 200 -16.39 12.92 3.81
CA SER A 200 -16.49 14.10 4.68
C SER A 200 -17.33 15.20 4.02
N LYS A 201 -17.11 15.44 2.73
CA LYS A 201 -17.92 16.39 1.93
C LYS A 201 -19.39 15.98 1.89
N ASN A 202 -19.69 14.69 1.66
CA ASN A 202 -21.05 14.19 1.61
C ASN A 202 -21.73 14.16 2.99
N PHE A 203 -21.01 13.87 4.08
CA PHE A 203 -21.52 14.03 5.46
C PHE A 203 -21.95 15.47 5.71
N ASN A 204 -21.11 16.46 5.36
CA ASN A 204 -21.44 17.88 5.51
C ASN A 204 -22.67 18.28 4.68
N ARG A 205 -22.79 17.80 3.42
CA ARG A 205 -23.98 18.07 2.57
C ARG A 205 -25.27 17.57 3.17
N HIS A 206 -25.22 16.54 3.99
CA HIS A 206 -26.37 15.95 4.66
C HIS A 206 -26.50 16.38 6.14
N ASN A 207 -25.74 17.41 6.58
CA ASN A 207 -25.72 17.94 7.93
C ASN A 207 -25.45 16.85 9.01
N ILE A 208 -24.57 15.89 8.69
CA ILE A 208 -24.12 14.87 9.63
C ILE A 208 -22.76 15.28 10.20
N ASP A 209 -22.67 15.45 11.51
CA ASP A 209 -21.42 15.74 12.19
C ASP A 209 -20.49 14.52 12.14
N LEU A 210 -19.26 14.73 11.64
CA LEU A 210 -18.26 13.69 11.46
C LEU A 210 -17.72 13.18 12.82
N ILE A 211 -17.55 14.09 13.79
CA ILE A 211 -16.95 13.75 15.09
C ILE A 211 -17.91 12.86 15.88
N GLU A 212 -19.19 13.17 15.85
CA GLU A 212 -20.24 12.39 16.52
C GLU A 212 -20.49 11.05 15.81
N ASN A 213 -20.18 10.96 14.51
CA ASN A 213 -20.47 9.80 13.67
C ASN A 213 -19.21 9.09 13.15
N LYS A 214 -18.09 9.10 13.89
CA LYS A 214 -16.82 8.46 13.49
C LYS A 214 -16.98 6.98 13.11
N SER A 215 -17.75 6.23 13.87
CA SER A 215 -18.00 4.81 13.61
C SER A 215 -18.71 4.57 12.28
N LEU A 216 -19.72 5.39 11.96
CA LEU A 216 -20.39 5.34 10.66
C LEU A 216 -19.45 5.72 9.53
N MET A 217 -18.65 6.77 9.70
CA MET A 217 -17.63 7.19 8.74
C MET A 217 -16.65 6.05 8.46
N GLY A 218 -16.06 5.44 9.49
CA GLY A 218 -15.13 4.32 9.35
C GLY A 218 -15.77 3.12 8.64
N THR A 219 -17.03 2.82 8.93
CA THR A 219 -17.78 1.74 8.27
C THR A 219 -17.98 2.03 6.79
N LEU A 220 -18.43 3.22 6.42
CA LEU A 220 -18.64 3.59 5.02
C LEU A 220 -17.32 3.62 4.22
N ILE A 221 -16.21 4.08 4.82
CA ILE A 221 -14.89 4.01 4.20
C ILE A 221 -14.52 2.56 3.87
N ARG A 222 -14.63 1.62 4.83
CA ARG A 222 -14.33 0.20 4.60
C ARG A 222 -15.18 -0.39 3.48
N LEU A 223 -16.48 -0.10 3.45
CA LEU A 223 -17.39 -0.60 2.44
C LEU A 223 -17.09 -0.06 1.05
N LEU A 224 -16.82 1.25 0.92
CA LEU A 224 -16.45 1.88 -0.35
C LEU A 224 -15.12 1.37 -0.88
N ILE A 225 -14.09 1.27 -0.03
CA ILE A 225 -12.78 0.72 -0.43
C ILE A 225 -12.93 -0.73 -0.90
N GLN A 226 -13.69 -1.55 -0.17
CA GLN A 226 -13.93 -2.94 -0.57
C GLN A 226 -14.66 -3.03 -1.91
N TYR A 227 -15.65 -2.15 -2.15
CA TYR A 227 -16.34 -2.07 -3.43
C TYR A 227 -15.37 -1.68 -4.55
N LEU A 228 -14.62 -0.59 -4.38
CA LEU A 228 -13.70 -0.07 -5.40
C LEU A 228 -12.59 -1.07 -5.74
N ARG A 229 -12.02 -1.74 -4.75
CA ARG A 229 -11.00 -2.80 -4.98
C ARG A 229 -11.52 -3.93 -5.87
N LYS A 230 -12.76 -4.37 -5.67
CA LYS A 230 -13.42 -5.39 -6.50
C LYS A 230 -13.76 -4.84 -7.88
N TYR A 231 -14.30 -3.62 -7.94
CA TYR A 231 -14.70 -2.95 -9.17
C TYR A 231 -13.52 -2.75 -10.12
N GLU A 232 -12.41 -2.22 -9.62
CA GLU A 232 -11.19 -1.99 -10.41
C GLU A 232 -10.63 -3.31 -10.96
N ARG A 233 -10.53 -4.34 -10.14
CA ARG A 233 -10.03 -5.66 -10.56
C ARG A 233 -10.82 -6.27 -11.68
N ILE A 234 -12.14 -6.32 -11.52
CA ILE A 234 -13.04 -6.90 -12.53
C ILE A 234 -12.95 -6.10 -13.82
N LYS A 235 -12.94 -4.77 -13.71
CA LYS A 235 -12.93 -3.89 -14.86
C LYS A 235 -11.62 -4.02 -15.66
N MET A 236 -10.48 -4.04 -14.97
CA MET A 236 -9.18 -4.24 -15.59
C MET A 236 -9.03 -5.64 -16.20
N MET A 237 -9.51 -6.67 -15.50
CA MET A 237 -9.46 -8.03 -15.99
C MET A 237 -10.30 -8.21 -17.26
N LYS A 238 -11.54 -7.69 -17.29
CA LYS A 238 -12.39 -7.72 -18.48
C LYS A 238 -11.79 -6.93 -19.64
N ALA A 239 -11.14 -5.80 -19.35
CA ALA A 239 -10.46 -5.02 -20.38
C ALA A 239 -9.28 -5.79 -20.96
N ALA A 240 -8.49 -6.45 -20.12
CA ALA A 240 -7.39 -7.28 -20.57
C ALA A 240 -7.89 -8.45 -21.45
N GLU A 241 -8.93 -9.16 -21.01
CA GLU A 241 -9.57 -10.24 -21.80
C GLU A 241 -10.00 -9.75 -23.20
N LEU A 242 -10.67 -8.59 -23.28
CA LEU A 242 -11.13 -8.00 -24.54
C LEU A 242 -10.00 -7.42 -25.40
N SER A 243 -8.84 -7.14 -24.83
CA SER A 243 -7.69 -6.59 -25.60
C SER A 243 -7.11 -7.58 -26.61
N GLY A 244 -7.34 -8.88 -26.42
CA GLY A 244 -6.76 -9.94 -27.23
C GLY A 244 -5.26 -10.20 -26.98
N LEU A 245 -4.66 -9.47 -26.05
CA LEU A 245 -3.26 -9.61 -25.64
C LEU A 245 -3.04 -10.93 -24.89
N LYS A 246 -1.78 -11.38 -24.83
CA LYS A 246 -1.38 -12.58 -24.09
C LYS A 246 -1.20 -12.24 -22.61
N ILE A 247 -2.07 -12.80 -21.75
CA ILE A 247 -2.23 -12.41 -20.36
C ILE A 247 -1.77 -13.52 -19.44
N LEU A 248 -0.92 -13.20 -18.46
CA LEU A 248 -0.61 -14.04 -17.31
C LEU A 248 -1.39 -13.53 -16.09
N VAL A 249 -2.24 -14.38 -15.53
CA VAL A 249 -2.99 -14.11 -14.31
C VAL A 249 -2.39 -14.91 -13.17
N VAL A 250 -1.90 -14.22 -12.12
CA VAL A 250 -1.30 -14.84 -10.95
C VAL A 250 -2.19 -14.59 -9.74
N GLY A 251 -2.76 -15.66 -9.19
CA GLY A 251 -3.68 -15.62 -8.06
C GLY A 251 -4.88 -16.54 -8.25
N GLU A 252 -5.61 -16.74 -7.19
CA GLU A 252 -6.68 -17.76 -7.11
C GLU A 252 -8.05 -17.23 -7.59
N GLY A 253 -8.92 -18.15 -8.03
CA GLY A 253 -10.34 -17.92 -8.28
C GLY A 253 -10.69 -17.22 -9.60
N TRP A 254 -9.73 -16.85 -10.43
CA TRP A 254 -10.01 -16.20 -11.70
C TRP A 254 -10.48 -17.14 -12.79
N SER A 255 -10.00 -18.39 -12.79
CA SER A 255 -10.34 -19.41 -13.78
C SER A 255 -11.84 -19.73 -13.86
N ASP A 256 -12.56 -19.53 -12.75
CA ASP A 256 -14.01 -19.72 -12.68
C ASP A 256 -14.80 -18.51 -13.22
N TYR A 257 -14.13 -17.38 -13.41
CA TYR A 257 -14.77 -16.10 -13.75
C TYR A 257 -14.50 -15.65 -15.19
N ILE A 258 -13.32 -15.92 -15.70
CA ILE A 258 -12.91 -15.57 -17.08
C ILE A 258 -12.27 -16.77 -17.77
N SER A 259 -12.40 -16.79 -19.10
CA SER A 259 -11.76 -17.79 -19.93
C SER A 259 -11.40 -17.19 -21.29
N GLY A 260 -10.27 -17.55 -21.83
CA GLY A 260 -9.83 -17.09 -23.15
C GLY A 260 -8.60 -17.83 -23.63
N LYS A 261 -8.40 -17.93 -24.95
CA LYS A 261 -7.25 -18.64 -25.55
C LYS A 261 -5.91 -18.00 -25.18
N ASN A 262 -5.91 -16.70 -24.87
CA ASN A 262 -4.73 -15.92 -24.59
C ASN A 262 -4.55 -15.66 -23.09
N ILE A 263 -5.34 -16.31 -22.21
CA ILE A 263 -5.28 -16.15 -20.76
C ILE A 263 -4.65 -17.39 -20.14
N PHE A 264 -3.59 -17.18 -19.38
CA PHE A 264 -2.82 -18.22 -18.71
C PHE A 264 -2.90 -17.98 -17.21
N PHE A 265 -3.31 -18.99 -16.46
CA PHE A 265 -3.44 -18.92 -15.00
C PHE A 265 -2.23 -19.53 -14.33
N HIS A 266 -1.77 -18.86 -13.30
CA HIS A 266 -0.72 -19.31 -12.39
C HIS A 266 -1.22 -19.18 -10.96
N GLU A 267 -0.90 -20.14 -10.12
CA GLU A 267 -1.21 -20.10 -8.70
C GLU A 267 -0.57 -18.89 -8.03
N SER A 268 -1.04 -18.55 -6.84
CA SER A 268 -0.44 -17.52 -6.01
C SER A 268 1.00 -17.88 -5.67
N VAL A 269 1.88 -16.89 -5.72
CA VAL A 269 3.30 -17.03 -5.35
C VAL A 269 3.62 -16.13 -4.15
N PRO A 270 4.64 -16.48 -3.34
CA PRO A 270 5.17 -15.59 -2.33
C PRO A 270 5.62 -14.25 -2.95
N PHE A 271 5.54 -13.18 -2.17
CA PHE A 271 5.79 -11.82 -2.67
C PHE A 271 7.21 -11.66 -3.25
N ASP A 272 8.21 -12.26 -2.63
CA ASP A 272 9.61 -12.25 -3.08
C ASP A 272 9.83 -12.95 -4.43
N LYS A 273 8.87 -13.75 -4.90
CA LYS A 273 8.90 -14.43 -6.21
C LYS A 273 8.17 -13.66 -7.31
N LEU A 274 7.39 -12.63 -6.98
CA LEU A 274 6.64 -11.85 -7.97
C LEU A 274 7.54 -11.19 -9.01
N ASN A 275 8.74 -10.80 -8.65
CA ASN A 275 9.71 -10.22 -9.57
C ASN A 275 10.04 -11.12 -10.76
N LEU A 276 10.12 -12.43 -10.55
CA LEU A 276 10.32 -13.41 -11.62
C LEU A 276 9.12 -13.47 -12.58
N ILE A 277 7.92 -13.25 -12.05
CA ILE A 277 6.69 -13.18 -12.85
C ILE A 277 6.68 -11.90 -13.68
N TYR A 278 7.01 -10.76 -13.09
CA TYR A 278 7.04 -9.47 -13.79
C TYR A 278 8.13 -9.44 -14.88
N LEU A 279 9.27 -10.09 -14.67
CA LEU A 279 10.32 -10.26 -15.69
C LEU A 279 9.83 -10.95 -16.96
N ASN A 280 8.81 -11.81 -16.86
CA ASN A 280 8.23 -12.51 -18.00
C ASN A 280 7.10 -11.73 -18.70
N SER A 281 6.78 -10.53 -18.22
CA SER A 281 5.64 -9.74 -18.71
C SER A 281 6.08 -8.35 -19.13
N LYS A 282 5.56 -7.85 -20.27
CA LYS A 282 5.86 -6.50 -20.78
C LYS A 282 5.22 -5.43 -19.91
N THR A 283 3.98 -5.67 -19.49
CA THR A 283 3.20 -4.74 -18.68
C THR A 283 2.60 -5.45 -17.45
N THR A 284 2.67 -4.83 -16.30
CA THR A 284 1.96 -5.24 -15.09
C THR A 284 0.75 -4.34 -14.88
N VAL A 285 -0.44 -4.94 -14.76
CA VAL A 285 -1.66 -4.21 -14.40
C VAL A 285 -1.78 -4.11 -12.90
N CYS A 286 -1.85 -2.87 -12.40
CA CYS A 286 -2.01 -2.57 -10.99
C CYS A 286 -3.39 -1.99 -10.70
N PHE A 287 -3.97 -2.41 -9.58
CA PHE A 287 -5.23 -1.94 -9.06
C PHE A 287 -5.09 -1.67 -7.55
N ASN A 288 -6.12 -1.15 -6.90
CA ASN A 288 -6.15 -0.62 -5.53
C ASN A 288 -5.61 0.82 -5.44
N SER A 289 -6.05 1.67 -6.34
CA SER A 289 -5.65 3.08 -6.42
C SER A 289 -5.89 3.89 -5.12
N ASN A 290 -6.78 3.42 -4.23
CA ASN A 290 -7.08 4.09 -2.96
C ASN A 290 -6.19 3.65 -1.77
N ASN A 291 -5.40 2.61 -1.94
CA ASN A 291 -4.38 2.25 -0.95
C ASN A 291 -3.11 3.05 -1.26
N GLY A 292 -2.27 3.31 -0.30
CA GLY A 292 -0.95 3.92 -0.52
C GLY A 292 -0.21 3.26 -1.69
N GLY A 293 0.95 3.76 -2.06
CA GLY A 293 1.68 3.37 -3.28
C GLY A 293 1.55 1.90 -3.65
N CYS A 294 1.33 1.63 -4.91
CA CYS A 294 1.11 0.26 -5.37
C CYS A 294 2.43 -0.50 -5.34
N GLU A 295 2.66 -1.31 -4.31
CA GLU A 295 3.89 -2.10 -4.11
C GLU A 295 4.22 -2.93 -5.36
N ARG A 296 3.19 -3.50 -6.00
CA ARG A 296 3.34 -4.28 -7.24
C ARG A 296 3.85 -3.46 -8.41
N ALA A 297 3.44 -2.18 -8.48
CA ALA A 297 3.94 -1.29 -9.53
C ALA A 297 5.43 -0.99 -9.32
N ILE A 298 5.82 -0.74 -8.07
CA ILE A 298 7.20 -0.46 -7.70
C ILE A 298 8.09 -1.66 -8.04
N GLU A 299 7.69 -2.86 -7.63
CA GLU A 299 8.39 -4.10 -7.93
C GLU A 299 8.43 -4.41 -9.44
N ALA A 300 7.32 -4.17 -10.16
CA ALA A 300 7.29 -4.36 -11.61
C ALA A 300 8.25 -3.42 -12.34
N LEU A 301 8.28 -2.14 -11.97
CA LEU A 301 9.21 -1.15 -12.52
C LEU A 301 10.67 -1.52 -12.24
N SER A 302 10.96 -2.07 -11.05
CA SER A 302 12.32 -2.44 -10.65
C SER A 302 12.92 -3.52 -11.55
N VAL A 303 12.11 -4.34 -12.18
CA VAL A 303 12.53 -5.36 -13.16
C VAL A 303 12.25 -4.96 -14.61
N GLY A 304 11.99 -3.68 -14.86
CA GLY A 304 11.75 -3.15 -16.20
C GLY A 304 10.43 -3.59 -16.85
N SER A 305 9.43 -4.08 -16.08
CA SER A 305 8.06 -4.20 -16.57
C SER A 305 7.40 -2.83 -16.55
N THR A 306 6.69 -2.47 -17.61
CA THR A 306 5.89 -1.24 -17.58
C THR A 306 4.66 -1.42 -16.73
N VAL A 307 4.01 -0.32 -16.31
CA VAL A 307 2.82 -0.37 -15.46
C VAL A 307 1.62 0.24 -16.15
N PHE A 308 0.47 -0.43 -16.03
CA PHE A 308 -0.83 0.06 -16.44
C PHE A 308 -1.78 0.06 -15.23
N SER A 309 -2.29 1.22 -14.84
CA SER A 309 -3.13 1.32 -13.63
C SER A 309 -4.21 2.38 -13.74
N PHE A 310 -5.21 2.31 -12.85
CA PHE A 310 -5.96 3.51 -12.49
C PHE A 310 -5.07 4.46 -11.68
N GLY A 311 -5.30 5.77 -11.86
CA GLY A 311 -4.60 6.80 -11.14
C GLY A 311 -5.09 6.94 -9.70
N GLY A 312 -4.27 7.59 -8.91
CA GLY A 312 -4.54 8.08 -7.56
C GLY A 312 -3.44 9.07 -7.20
N GLU A 313 -3.63 9.92 -6.20
CA GLU A 313 -2.61 10.93 -5.85
C GLU A 313 -1.27 10.31 -5.43
N SER A 314 -1.29 9.14 -4.80
CA SER A 314 -0.07 8.40 -4.46
C SER A 314 0.74 7.96 -5.67
N ILE A 315 0.10 7.94 -6.84
CA ILE A 315 0.71 7.56 -8.11
C ILE A 315 1.32 8.77 -8.82
N GLU A 316 0.97 10.01 -8.44
CA GLU A 316 1.55 11.21 -9.04
C GLU A 316 3.08 11.28 -8.89
N LEU A 317 3.62 10.78 -7.79
CA LEU A 317 5.07 10.66 -7.59
C LEU A 317 5.72 9.70 -8.61
N LEU A 318 4.96 8.73 -9.10
CA LEU A 318 5.40 7.68 -10.00
C LEU A 318 4.97 7.94 -11.46
N ALA A 319 3.96 8.79 -11.67
CA ALA A 319 3.44 9.16 -12.99
C ALA A 319 4.42 10.02 -13.83
N ASN A 320 5.50 10.49 -13.23
CA ASN A 320 6.60 11.17 -13.94
C ASN A 320 7.47 10.20 -14.75
N TYR A 321 7.31 8.89 -14.55
CA TYR A 321 8.06 7.88 -15.30
C TYR A 321 7.27 7.42 -16.51
N ASN A 322 7.88 7.55 -17.71
CA ASN A 322 7.27 7.20 -19.00
C ASN A 322 6.82 5.72 -19.07
N GLN A 323 7.38 4.87 -18.22
CA GLN A 323 7.03 3.45 -18.10
C GLN A 323 5.70 3.19 -17.39
N TRP A 324 5.02 4.24 -16.92
CA TRP A 324 3.75 4.11 -16.24
C TRP A 324 2.61 4.76 -17.02
N PHE A 325 1.63 3.96 -17.45
CA PHE A 325 0.39 4.43 -18.06
C PHE A 325 -0.73 4.51 -17.01
N CYS A 326 -1.14 5.72 -16.68
CA CYS A 326 -2.09 6.00 -15.64
C CYS A 326 -3.44 6.47 -16.21
N ILE A 327 -4.52 5.78 -15.87
CA ILE A 327 -5.90 6.13 -16.24
C ILE A 327 -6.49 7.04 -15.17
N GLN A 328 -6.91 8.24 -15.54
CA GLN A 328 -7.37 9.30 -14.62
C GLN A 328 -8.83 9.17 -14.17
N THR A 329 -9.58 8.20 -14.66
CA THR A 329 -10.97 7.98 -14.27
C THR A 329 -11.38 6.52 -14.37
N LYS A 330 -12.09 6.03 -13.37
CA LYS A 330 -12.69 4.70 -13.38
C LYS A 330 -13.94 4.60 -14.24
N ASN A 331 -14.41 5.72 -14.78
CA ASN A 331 -15.68 5.77 -15.55
C ASN A 331 -15.55 5.29 -17.00
N LEU A 332 -14.34 5.05 -17.52
CA LEU A 332 -14.14 4.54 -18.88
C LEU A 332 -14.84 3.19 -19.08
N SER A 333 -15.39 2.95 -20.26
CA SER A 333 -15.93 1.64 -20.60
C SER A 333 -14.84 0.57 -20.68
N VAL A 334 -15.22 -0.69 -20.47
CA VAL A 334 -14.31 -1.83 -20.60
C VAL A 334 -13.66 -1.88 -22.00
N ASN A 335 -14.44 -1.60 -23.04
CA ASN A 335 -13.94 -1.53 -24.43
C ASN A 335 -12.90 -0.43 -24.62
N THR A 336 -13.13 0.75 -24.02
CA THR A 336 -12.15 1.84 -24.07
C THR A 336 -10.87 1.50 -23.35
N LEU A 337 -10.96 0.82 -22.21
CA LEU A 337 -9.78 0.33 -21.47
C LEU A 337 -9.01 -0.72 -22.26
N ALA A 338 -9.72 -1.69 -22.86
CA ALA A 338 -9.12 -2.71 -23.72
C ALA A 338 -8.35 -2.10 -24.90
N LYS A 339 -8.96 -1.10 -25.58
CA LYS A 339 -8.29 -0.37 -26.66
C LYS A 339 -7.01 0.33 -26.15
N ARG A 340 -7.07 1.01 -25.01
CA ARG A 340 -5.89 1.67 -24.42
C ARG A 340 -4.80 0.69 -23.99
N MET A 341 -5.14 -0.50 -23.54
CA MET A 341 -4.15 -1.57 -23.25
C MET A 341 -3.46 -2.01 -24.53
N GLY A 342 -4.20 -2.17 -25.64
CA GLY A 342 -3.62 -2.45 -26.96
C GLY A 342 -2.68 -1.36 -27.43
N GLU A 343 -3.13 -0.10 -27.41
CA GLU A 343 -2.33 1.07 -27.79
C GLU A 343 -1.04 1.18 -26.93
N TRP A 344 -1.15 0.90 -25.63
CA TRP A 344 0.01 0.88 -24.74
C TRP A 344 1.01 -0.23 -25.10
N ASN A 345 0.51 -1.43 -25.39
CA ASN A 345 1.37 -2.53 -25.81
C ASN A 345 2.06 -2.25 -27.15
N GLU A 346 1.36 -1.66 -28.12
CA GLU A 346 1.95 -1.20 -29.39
C GLU A 346 3.06 -0.15 -29.16
N LYS A 347 2.79 0.82 -28.29
CA LYS A 347 3.78 1.83 -27.90
C LYS A 347 5.03 1.18 -27.31
N ILE A 348 4.85 0.22 -26.41
CA ILE A 348 5.97 -0.54 -25.83
C ILE A 348 6.77 -1.24 -26.91
N MET A 349 6.16 -1.84 -27.91
CA MET A 349 6.87 -2.57 -28.99
C MET A 349 7.66 -1.66 -29.91
N ASN A 350 7.32 -0.38 -29.98
CA ASN A 350 7.90 0.59 -30.93
C ASN A 350 8.86 1.61 -30.29
N ASP A 351 8.89 1.72 -28.95
CA ASP A 351 9.66 2.72 -28.24
C ASP A 351 10.74 2.07 -27.35
N ASP A 352 11.98 2.11 -27.80
CA ASP A 352 13.11 1.50 -27.10
C ASP A 352 13.42 2.18 -25.74
N TYR A 353 13.00 3.43 -25.55
CA TYR A 353 13.18 4.13 -24.27
C TYR A 353 12.32 3.54 -23.14
N LEU A 354 11.15 3.00 -23.45
CA LEU A 354 10.27 2.36 -22.46
C LEU A 354 10.84 1.04 -21.88
N TYR A 355 11.91 0.52 -22.49
CA TYR A 355 12.57 -0.71 -22.04
C TYR A 355 13.66 -0.48 -21.00
N GLN A 356 14.06 0.76 -20.81
CA GLN A 356 15.08 1.07 -19.83
C GLN A 356 14.46 1.02 -18.45
N GLN A 357 15.10 0.31 -17.54
CA GLN A 357 14.73 0.41 -16.12
C GLN A 357 14.79 1.89 -15.72
N PRO A 358 13.83 2.38 -14.95
CA PRO A 358 13.91 3.74 -14.42
C PRO A 358 15.00 3.79 -13.33
N ILE A 359 16.27 3.83 -13.74
CA ILE A 359 17.44 3.75 -12.84
C ILE A 359 17.35 4.80 -11.73
N GLU A 360 17.04 6.04 -12.09
CA GLU A 360 16.86 7.11 -11.11
C GLU A 360 15.77 6.78 -10.07
N PHE A 361 14.67 6.17 -10.52
CA PHE A 361 13.60 5.73 -9.60
C PHE A 361 14.09 4.64 -8.65
N ILE A 362 14.82 3.63 -9.17
CA ILE A 362 15.37 2.53 -8.39
C ILE A 362 16.39 3.05 -7.37
N GLU A 363 17.29 3.92 -7.79
CA GLU A 363 18.30 4.52 -6.92
C GLU A 363 17.68 5.35 -5.80
N ASN A 364 16.63 6.12 -6.10
CA ASN A 364 15.95 6.95 -5.12
C ASN A 364 15.00 6.19 -4.19
N ASN A 365 14.56 4.99 -4.56
CA ASN A 365 13.60 4.20 -3.80
C ASN A 365 14.14 2.84 -3.34
N ASN A 366 15.45 2.60 -3.34
CA ASN A 366 16.00 1.40 -2.73
C ASN A 366 15.91 1.45 -1.20
N TRP A 367 15.91 0.27 -0.55
CA TRP A 367 15.75 0.20 0.91
C TRP A 367 16.83 0.94 1.69
N MET A 368 18.05 1.06 1.16
CA MET A 368 19.12 1.84 1.82
C MET A 368 18.75 3.33 1.88
N LYS A 369 18.22 3.89 0.80
CA LYS A 369 17.78 5.29 0.74
C LYS A 369 16.58 5.52 1.64
N VAL A 370 15.61 4.60 1.63
CA VAL A 370 14.44 4.64 2.52
C VAL A 370 14.86 4.58 3.98
N ALA A 371 15.78 3.69 4.34
CA ALA A 371 16.31 3.60 5.71
C ALA A 371 17.00 4.90 6.14
N GLN A 372 17.81 5.52 5.27
CA GLN A 372 18.44 6.81 5.56
C GLN A 372 17.41 7.90 5.80
N THR A 373 16.39 7.98 4.93
CA THR A 373 15.29 8.95 5.10
C THR A 373 14.55 8.78 6.43
N LEU A 374 14.32 7.53 6.85
CA LEU A 374 13.70 7.22 8.15
C LEU A 374 14.61 7.64 9.32
N ILE A 375 15.90 7.36 9.24
CA ILE A 375 16.88 7.76 10.26
C ILE A 375 16.85 9.27 10.45
N ASP A 376 16.87 10.05 9.38
CA ASP A 376 16.85 11.52 9.44
C ASP A 376 15.56 12.04 10.09
N LYS A 377 14.41 11.39 9.79
CA LYS A 377 13.13 11.73 10.43
C LYS A 377 13.10 11.35 11.92
N PHE A 378 13.65 10.22 12.29
CA PHE A 378 13.72 9.81 13.71
C PHE A 378 14.62 10.76 14.50
N ALA A 379 15.74 11.21 13.92
CA ALA A 379 16.60 12.21 14.52
C ALA A 379 15.87 13.55 14.73
N SER A 380 15.05 13.98 13.76
CA SER A 380 14.22 15.19 13.89
C SER A 380 13.22 15.09 15.06
N LEU A 381 12.58 13.92 15.23
CA LEU A 381 11.67 13.69 16.36
C LEU A 381 12.39 13.73 17.73
N ASP A 382 13.66 13.33 17.78
CA ASP A 382 14.48 13.43 19.00
C ASP A 382 14.76 14.89 19.38
N LEU A 383 15.05 15.74 18.39
CA LEU A 383 15.29 17.16 18.60
C LEU A 383 14.02 17.90 19.05
N GLU A 384 12.86 17.65 18.44
CA GLU A 384 11.58 18.23 18.84
C GLU A 384 11.22 17.89 20.29
N SER A 385 11.51 16.67 20.73
CA SER A 385 11.23 16.22 22.09
C SER A 385 12.11 16.91 23.14
N GLN A 386 13.29 17.40 22.76
CA GLN A 386 14.23 18.14 23.63
C GLN A 386 13.93 19.65 23.66
N ALA A 387 13.28 20.18 22.62
CA ALA A 387 13.01 21.61 22.48
C ALA A 387 11.77 22.09 23.26
N ILE A 388 10.96 21.20 23.85
CA ILE A 388 9.84 21.58 24.71
C ILE A 388 10.40 21.76 26.13
N PRO A 389 10.70 23.02 26.61
CA PRO A 389 11.05 23.21 27.98
C PRO A 389 9.85 22.85 28.84
N PHE A 390 10.10 22.16 29.92
CA PHE A 390 9.12 21.90 30.96
C PHE A 390 8.48 23.26 31.36
N ALA A 391 7.32 23.57 30.79
CA ALA A 391 6.43 24.56 31.36
C ALA A 391 5.88 23.93 32.64
N SER A 392 6.54 24.25 33.72
CA SER A 392 6.17 23.94 35.10
C SER A 392 4.81 24.55 35.46
#